data_9db040ed32548e96700ead73bef0838b
#
_entry.id   9db040ed32548e96700ead73bef0838b
#
_cell.length_a   1.000
_cell.length_b   1.000
_cell.length_c   1.000
_cell.angle_alpha   90.00
_cell.angle_beta   90.00
_cell.angle_gamma   90.00
#
_symmetry.space_group_name_H-M   'P 1'
#
loop_
_entity.id
_entity.type
_entity.pdbx_description
1 polymer ?
#
loop_
_entity_poly.entity_id
_entity_poly.type
_entity_poly.pdbx_seq_one_letter_code
_entity_poly.pdbx_strand_id
1 'polypeptide(L)'
;EDVLQYQSSVEKACKDAGISQFSTVMLAMMQQESSGLGTDVLQCSECPFNTNYDNTPNAITDPYYSIQVGAEYFAYCLKEAGCRSIKNTERLKIALQDYNFGNSYATWVLENYGTYTVENATEFSLMMQNTLGWSSYGDPEYVDHVLRYYIAS
;
A
#
# COMPACT_ATOMS: atom_id res chain seq x y z
N GLU A 1 15.41 11.46 -0.75
CA GLU A 1 15.34 12.84 -1.25
C GLU A 1 14.32 12.99 -2.37
N ASP A 2 14.31 12.06 -3.34
CA ASP A 2 13.36 12.14 -4.47
C ASP A 2 11.91 12.05 -4.02
N VAL A 3 11.64 11.31 -2.95
CA VAL A 3 10.29 11.18 -2.37
C VAL A 3 9.83 12.52 -1.79
N LEU A 4 10.72 13.30 -1.19
CA LEU A 4 10.33 14.54 -0.51
C LEU A 4 9.84 15.63 -1.47
N GLN A 5 10.19 15.56 -2.75
CA GLN A 5 9.62 16.48 -3.75
C GLN A 5 8.11 16.33 -3.86
N TYR A 6 7.57 15.18 -3.47
CA TYR A 6 6.14 14.89 -3.55
C TYR A 6 5.42 15.08 -2.22
N GLN A 7 6.08 15.56 -1.17
CA GLN A 7 5.50 15.68 0.17
C GLN A 7 4.17 16.45 0.16
N SER A 8 4.14 17.62 -0.45
CA SER A 8 2.91 18.43 -0.51
C SER A 8 1.79 17.72 -1.25
N SER A 9 2.12 17.03 -2.34
CA SER A 9 1.14 16.29 -3.14
C SER A 9 0.59 15.09 -2.37
N VAL A 10 1.43 14.40 -1.60
CA VAL A 10 1.00 13.28 -0.76
C VAL A 10 0.08 13.79 0.37
N GLU A 11 0.45 14.88 1.02
CA GLU A 11 -0.36 15.48 2.09
C GLU A 11 -1.75 15.88 1.56
N LYS A 12 -1.79 16.51 0.38
CA LYS A 12 -3.05 16.89 -0.25
C LYS A 12 -3.90 15.68 -0.61
N ALA A 13 -3.30 14.67 -1.23
CA ALA A 13 -4.00 13.45 -1.63
C ALA A 13 -4.56 12.71 -0.40
N CYS A 14 -3.79 12.63 0.66
CA CYS A 14 -4.25 12.01 1.91
C CYS A 14 -5.40 12.79 2.55
N LYS A 15 -5.33 14.12 2.51
CA LYS A 15 -6.42 14.97 3.00
C LYS A 15 -7.68 14.73 2.20
N ASP A 16 -7.57 14.72 0.88
CA ASP A 16 -8.71 14.50 -0.02
C ASP A 16 -9.33 13.10 0.17
N ALA A 17 -8.53 12.11 0.51
CA ALA A 17 -8.99 10.75 0.76
C ALA A 17 -9.42 10.51 2.23
N GLY A 18 -9.34 11.53 3.08
CA GLY A 18 -9.75 11.41 4.49
C GLY A 18 -8.75 10.69 5.39
N ILE A 19 -7.47 10.63 4.99
CA ILE A 19 -6.43 9.90 5.73
C ILE A 19 -5.21 10.79 6.02
N SER A 20 -5.43 12.04 6.37
CA SER A 20 -4.35 13.02 6.58
C SER A 20 -3.26 12.56 7.54
N GLN A 21 -3.62 11.84 8.60
CA GLN A 21 -2.65 11.39 9.59
C GLN A 21 -1.69 10.31 9.08
N PHE A 22 -1.95 9.76 7.89
CA PHE A 22 -1.15 8.70 7.30
C PHE A 22 -0.18 9.19 6.21
N SER A 23 -0.05 10.50 6.01
CA SER A 23 0.78 11.04 4.92
C SER A 23 2.25 10.64 5.05
N THR A 24 2.82 10.62 6.26
CA THR A 24 4.21 10.21 6.47
C THR A 24 4.40 8.73 6.15
N VAL A 25 3.43 7.88 6.49
CA VAL A 25 3.45 6.47 6.11
C VAL A 25 3.42 6.33 4.60
N MET A 26 2.61 7.11 3.90
CA MET A 26 2.55 7.05 2.44
C MET A 26 3.87 7.49 1.78
N LEU A 27 4.59 8.43 2.37
CA LEU A 27 5.92 8.76 1.88
C LEU A 27 6.89 7.57 2.02
N ALA A 28 6.79 6.83 3.14
CA ALA A 28 7.57 5.61 3.34
C ALA A 28 7.17 4.52 2.32
N MET A 29 5.88 4.41 2.01
CA MET A 29 5.41 3.49 0.97
C MET A 29 5.98 3.87 -0.39
N MET A 30 5.98 5.15 -0.75
CA MET A 30 6.56 5.62 -2.01
C MET A 30 8.05 5.29 -2.07
N GLN A 31 8.77 5.45 -0.97
CA GLN A 31 10.19 5.10 -0.92
C GLN A 31 10.39 3.61 -1.22
N GLN A 32 9.57 2.76 -0.64
CA GLN A 32 9.65 1.31 -0.89
C GLN A 32 9.24 0.97 -2.32
N GLU A 33 8.17 1.59 -2.83
CA GLU A 33 7.61 1.23 -4.13
C GLU A 33 8.46 1.67 -5.31
N SER A 34 9.00 2.88 -5.26
CA SER A 34 9.68 3.48 -6.42
C SER A 34 10.89 4.34 -6.07
N SER A 35 11.13 4.61 -4.81
CA SER A 35 12.10 5.63 -4.36
C SER A 35 11.78 7.03 -4.91
N GLY A 36 10.54 7.26 -5.31
CA GLY A 36 10.11 8.52 -5.93
C GLY A 36 10.56 8.67 -7.37
N LEU A 37 10.98 7.57 -8.00
CA LEU A 37 11.48 7.58 -9.39
C LEU A 37 10.40 7.07 -10.35
N GLY A 38 10.51 7.48 -11.61
CA GLY A 38 9.52 7.10 -12.62
C GLY A 38 8.21 7.88 -12.46
N THR A 39 7.12 7.34 -12.98
CA THR A 39 5.82 8.01 -13.00
C THR A 39 4.75 7.30 -12.18
N ASP A 40 4.79 5.98 -12.07
CA ASP A 40 3.89 5.26 -11.17
C ASP A 40 4.54 5.15 -9.79
N VAL A 41 4.68 6.30 -9.15
CA VAL A 41 5.49 6.43 -7.92
C VAL A 41 4.94 5.63 -6.74
N LEU A 42 3.65 5.31 -6.72
CA LEU A 42 3.05 4.46 -5.68
C LEU A 42 2.71 3.06 -6.19
N GLN A 43 3.16 2.71 -7.41
CA GLN A 43 3.01 1.38 -7.99
C GLN A 43 1.58 0.85 -7.89
N CYS A 44 0.62 1.69 -8.30
CA CYS A 44 -0.81 1.40 -8.13
C CYS A 44 -1.57 1.32 -9.46
N SER A 45 -0.87 1.13 -10.58
CA SER A 45 -1.54 1.01 -11.88
C SER A 45 -2.54 -0.13 -11.95
N GLU A 46 -2.28 -1.21 -11.23
CA GLU A 46 -3.15 -2.40 -11.25
C GLU A 46 -4.28 -2.34 -10.22
N CYS A 47 -4.36 -1.29 -9.40
CA CYS A 47 -5.43 -1.19 -8.40
C CYS A 47 -6.75 -0.76 -9.03
N PRO A 48 -7.88 -1.07 -8.40
CA PRO A 48 -9.21 -0.78 -8.97
C PRO A 48 -9.53 0.72 -9.06
N PHE A 49 -8.77 1.58 -8.40
CA PHE A 49 -9.00 3.03 -8.44
C PHE A 49 -8.34 3.70 -9.65
N ASN A 50 -7.43 3.00 -10.36
CA ASN A 50 -6.89 3.49 -11.61
C ASN A 50 -7.90 3.28 -12.73
N THR A 51 -8.54 4.37 -13.16
CA THR A 51 -9.54 4.33 -14.24
C THR A 51 -9.10 5.10 -15.48
N ASN A 52 -7.94 5.78 -15.42
CA ASN A 52 -7.46 6.62 -16.53
C ASN A 52 -6.34 6.00 -17.36
N TYR A 53 -5.72 4.96 -16.86
CA TYR A 53 -4.62 4.24 -17.53
C TYR A 53 -4.89 2.75 -17.50
N ASP A 54 -4.14 1.98 -18.30
CA ASP A 54 -4.28 0.53 -18.31
C ASP A 54 -3.96 -0.06 -16.95
N ASN A 55 -4.59 -1.18 -16.62
CA ASN A 55 -4.33 -1.90 -15.37
C ASN A 55 -3.18 -2.90 -15.53
N THR A 56 -2.05 -2.39 -16.01
CA THR A 56 -0.81 -3.15 -16.17
C THR A 56 0.30 -2.43 -15.39
N PRO A 57 1.37 -3.14 -14.97
CA PRO A 57 2.43 -2.52 -14.19
C PRO A 57 3.01 -1.28 -14.87
N ASN A 58 3.18 -0.20 -14.10
CA ASN A 58 3.77 1.05 -14.55
C ASN A 58 3.01 1.75 -15.70
N ALA A 59 1.72 1.49 -15.85
CA ALA A 59 0.92 2.13 -16.90
C ALA A 59 0.64 3.62 -16.63
N ILE A 60 0.58 4.01 -15.36
CA ILE A 60 0.33 5.42 -14.99
C ILE A 60 1.54 6.26 -15.37
N THR A 61 1.32 7.29 -16.20
CA THR A 61 2.39 8.17 -16.69
C THR A 61 2.42 9.53 -16.01
N ASP A 62 1.51 9.80 -15.08
CA ASP A 62 1.47 11.04 -14.30
C ASP A 62 1.70 10.71 -12.83
N PRO A 63 2.83 11.15 -12.23
CA PRO A 63 3.11 10.82 -10.83
C PRO A 63 2.09 11.42 -9.86
N TYR A 64 1.48 12.54 -10.19
CA TYR A 64 0.47 13.15 -9.32
C TYR A 64 -0.82 12.34 -9.34
N TYR A 65 -1.16 11.75 -10.48
CA TYR A 65 -2.29 10.83 -10.55
C TYR A 65 -2.01 9.54 -9.76
N SER A 66 -0.78 9.01 -9.86
CA SER A 66 -0.37 7.85 -9.06
C SER A 66 -0.53 8.12 -7.56
N ILE A 67 -0.15 9.32 -7.11
CA ILE A 67 -0.30 9.72 -5.71
C ILE A 67 -1.77 9.79 -5.30
N GLN A 68 -2.61 10.38 -6.14
CA GLN A 68 -4.05 10.45 -5.88
C GLN A 68 -4.68 9.06 -5.78
N VAL A 69 -4.41 8.21 -6.75
CA VAL A 69 -4.95 6.84 -6.80
C VAL A 69 -4.40 6.01 -5.64
N GLY A 70 -3.10 6.13 -5.36
CA GLY A 70 -2.48 5.44 -4.25
C GLY A 70 -3.09 5.81 -2.90
N ALA A 71 -3.39 7.09 -2.69
CA ALA A 71 -4.04 7.55 -1.46
C ALA A 71 -5.47 6.99 -1.34
N GLU A 72 -6.23 6.99 -2.43
CA GLU A 72 -7.57 6.42 -2.45
C GLU A 72 -7.55 4.92 -2.15
N TYR A 73 -6.61 4.20 -2.75
CA TYR A 73 -6.47 2.77 -2.53
C TYR A 73 -6.02 2.48 -1.10
N PHE A 74 -5.06 3.24 -0.58
CA PHE A 74 -4.62 3.03 0.81
C PHE A 74 -5.74 3.35 1.81
N ALA A 75 -6.56 4.38 1.54
CA ALA A 75 -7.74 4.66 2.35
C ALA A 75 -8.68 3.44 2.39
N TYR A 76 -8.86 2.79 1.25
CA TYR A 76 -9.65 1.56 1.16
C TYR A 76 -9.02 0.43 1.99
N CYS A 77 -7.69 0.26 1.90
CA CYS A 77 -6.97 -0.76 2.68
C CYS A 77 -7.07 -0.50 4.20
N LEU A 78 -6.96 0.76 4.61
CA LEU A 78 -7.13 1.15 6.02
C LEU A 78 -8.53 0.80 6.52
N LYS A 79 -9.53 1.03 5.69
CA LYS A 79 -10.92 0.70 6.02
C LYS A 79 -11.11 -0.81 6.14
N GLU A 80 -10.59 -1.58 5.19
CA GLU A 80 -10.67 -3.05 5.24
C GLU A 80 -9.99 -3.61 6.49
N ALA A 81 -8.85 -3.04 6.86
CA ALA A 81 -8.09 -3.46 8.05
C ALA A 81 -8.72 -2.98 9.35
N GLY A 82 -9.68 -2.07 9.30
CA GLY A 82 -10.25 -1.45 10.50
C GLY A 82 -9.26 -0.51 11.18
N CYS A 83 -8.33 0.08 10.44
CA CYS A 83 -7.32 0.99 10.97
C CYS A 83 -7.83 2.42 10.90
N ARG A 84 -8.22 3.00 12.03
CA ARG A 84 -8.77 4.36 12.11
C ARG A 84 -7.79 5.38 12.66
N SER A 85 -6.64 4.94 13.14
CA SER A 85 -5.63 5.80 13.75
C SER A 85 -4.24 5.33 13.40
N ILE A 86 -3.35 6.28 13.13
CA ILE A 86 -1.92 5.99 12.92
C ILE A 86 -1.29 5.31 14.14
N LYS A 87 -1.91 5.46 15.32
CA LYS A 87 -1.44 4.83 16.55
C LYS A 87 -1.83 3.36 16.67
N ASN A 88 -2.79 2.91 15.87
CA ASN A 88 -3.17 1.49 15.84
C ASN A 88 -2.21 0.74 14.94
N THR A 89 -1.03 0.43 15.48
CA THR A 89 0.07 -0.20 14.74
C THR A 89 -0.31 -1.57 14.18
N GLU A 90 -1.07 -2.36 14.95
CA GLU A 90 -1.50 -3.69 14.52
C GLU A 90 -2.34 -3.63 13.23
N ARG A 91 -3.33 -2.74 13.21
CA ARG A 91 -4.20 -2.60 12.04
C ARG A 91 -3.50 -1.89 10.89
N LEU A 92 -2.57 -0.98 11.19
CA LEU A 92 -1.75 -0.35 10.17
C LEU A 92 -0.93 -1.38 9.40
N LYS A 93 -0.35 -2.35 10.10
CA LYS A 93 0.43 -3.42 9.45
C LYS A 93 -0.43 -4.24 8.50
N ILE A 94 -1.67 -4.54 8.90
CA ILE A 94 -2.61 -5.26 8.03
C ILE A 94 -2.91 -4.43 6.77
N ALA A 95 -3.17 -3.12 6.94
CA ALA A 95 -3.47 -2.24 5.82
C ALA A 95 -2.29 -2.13 4.84
N LEU A 96 -1.07 -2.05 5.35
CA LEU A 96 0.13 -2.00 4.52
C LEU A 96 0.27 -3.28 3.68
N GLN A 97 0.14 -4.44 4.31
CA GLN A 97 0.23 -5.70 3.58
C GLN A 97 -0.91 -5.86 2.58
N ASP A 98 -2.10 -5.38 2.93
CA ASP A 98 -3.26 -5.38 2.02
C ASP A 98 -3.01 -4.52 0.78
N TYR A 99 -2.33 -3.39 0.94
CA TYR A 99 -1.94 -2.54 -0.18
C TYR A 99 -1.02 -3.30 -1.16
N ASN A 100 -0.06 -4.05 -0.64
CA ASN A 100 0.87 -4.84 -1.46
C ASN A 100 0.21 -6.05 -2.10
N PHE A 101 -0.56 -6.82 -1.32
CA PHE A 101 -1.16 -8.07 -1.81
C PHE A 101 -2.46 -7.87 -2.58
N GLY A 102 -3.32 -6.95 -2.17
CA GLY A 102 -4.68 -6.88 -2.66
C GLY A 102 -5.46 -8.15 -2.33
N ASN A 103 -6.42 -8.48 -3.18
CA ASN A 103 -7.18 -9.73 -3.14
C ASN A 103 -7.76 -10.08 -1.76
N SER A 104 -8.23 -9.05 -1.04
CA SER A 104 -8.90 -9.20 0.26
C SER A 104 -8.01 -9.82 1.35
N TYR A 105 -6.71 -9.57 1.28
CA TYR A 105 -5.78 -10.05 2.31
C TYR A 105 -6.25 -9.64 3.72
N ALA A 106 -6.66 -8.38 3.89
CA ALA A 106 -7.07 -7.87 5.21
C ALA A 106 -8.22 -8.69 5.78
N THR A 107 -9.22 -9.00 4.97
CA THR A 107 -10.36 -9.83 5.39
C THR A 107 -9.88 -11.23 5.79
N TRP A 108 -9.04 -11.82 4.94
CA TRP A 108 -8.54 -13.16 5.19
C TRP A 108 -7.74 -13.25 6.50
N VAL A 109 -6.80 -12.32 6.72
CA VAL A 109 -5.94 -12.37 7.90
C VAL A 109 -6.73 -12.08 9.18
N LEU A 110 -7.71 -11.17 9.12
CA LEU A 110 -8.57 -10.89 10.28
C LEU A 110 -9.42 -12.09 10.66
N GLU A 111 -9.95 -12.81 9.67
CA GLU A 111 -10.77 -13.99 9.92
C GLU A 111 -9.96 -15.18 10.44
N ASN A 112 -8.73 -15.36 9.97
CA ASN A 112 -7.94 -16.56 10.26
C ASN A 112 -6.94 -16.36 11.41
N TYR A 113 -6.42 -15.15 11.59
CA TYR A 113 -5.33 -14.88 12.55
C TYR A 113 -5.58 -13.67 13.45
N GLY A 114 -6.26 -12.66 12.96
CA GLY A 114 -6.53 -11.43 13.72
C GLY A 114 -5.41 -10.40 13.69
N THR A 115 -4.22 -10.76 13.27
CA THR A 115 -3.07 -9.85 13.20
C THR A 115 -2.14 -10.25 12.05
N TYR A 116 -1.32 -9.29 11.60
CA TYR A 116 -0.28 -9.55 10.59
C TYR A 116 0.94 -10.20 11.23
N THR A 117 1.47 -11.22 10.57
CA THR A 117 2.82 -11.74 10.82
C THR A 117 3.45 -12.05 9.47
N VAL A 118 4.80 -12.12 9.43
CA VAL A 118 5.51 -12.53 8.21
C VAL A 118 5.07 -13.94 7.82
N GLU A 119 4.85 -14.80 8.80
CA GLU A 119 4.45 -16.19 8.57
C GLU A 119 3.08 -16.28 7.89
N ASN A 120 2.07 -15.54 8.38
CA ASN A 120 0.75 -15.61 7.75
C ASN A 120 0.70 -14.84 6.42
N ALA A 121 1.50 -13.80 6.25
CA ALA A 121 1.65 -13.14 4.95
C ALA A 121 2.29 -14.08 3.93
N THR A 122 3.29 -14.86 4.34
CA THR A 122 3.91 -15.88 3.51
C THR A 122 2.90 -16.95 3.10
N GLU A 123 2.07 -17.39 4.04
CA GLU A 123 0.99 -18.35 3.76
C GLU A 123 0.04 -17.80 2.70
N PHE A 124 -0.39 -16.55 2.82
CA PHE A 124 -1.28 -15.92 1.83
C PHE A 124 -0.61 -15.83 0.47
N SER A 125 0.66 -15.43 0.43
CA SER A 125 1.42 -15.34 -0.81
C SER A 125 1.50 -16.69 -1.52
N LEU A 126 1.80 -17.76 -0.78
CA LEU A 126 1.86 -19.12 -1.35
C LEU A 126 0.49 -19.58 -1.85
N MET A 127 -0.56 -19.28 -1.11
CA MET A 127 -1.92 -19.60 -1.50
C MET A 127 -2.29 -18.92 -2.82
N MET A 128 -1.94 -17.64 -2.97
CA MET A 128 -2.19 -16.89 -4.20
C MET A 128 -1.34 -17.41 -5.36
N GLN A 129 -0.08 -17.77 -5.12
CA GLN A 129 0.78 -18.37 -6.13
C GLN A 129 0.14 -19.65 -6.68
N ASN A 130 -0.37 -20.50 -5.81
CA ASN A 130 -1.02 -21.75 -6.22
C ASN A 130 -2.31 -21.48 -6.99
N THR A 131 -3.10 -20.51 -6.55
CA THR A 131 -4.37 -20.16 -7.21
C THR A 131 -4.15 -19.59 -8.60
N LEU A 132 -3.11 -18.76 -8.78
CA LEU A 132 -2.86 -18.04 -10.03
C LEU A 132 -1.86 -18.76 -10.95
N GLY A 133 -1.15 -19.75 -10.43
CA GLY A 133 -0.09 -20.44 -11.19
C GLY A 133 1.16 -19.56 -11.35
N TRP A 134 1.42 -18.65 -10.40
CA TRP A 134 2.56 -17.74 -10.43
C TRP A 134 3.71 -18.28 -9.58
N SER A 135 4.95 -17.91 -9.96
CA SER A 135 6.15 -18.30 -9.21
C SER A 135 6.44 -17.37 -8.02
N SER A 136 5.77 -16.22 -7.97
CA SER A 136 5.89 -15.28 -6.84
C SER A 136 4.60 -14.48 -6.74
N TYR A 137 4.32 -13.92 -5.55
CA TYR A 137 3.15 -13.09 -5.34
C TYR A 137 3.44 -12.09 -4.23
N GLY A 138 3.52 -10.80 -4.58
CA GLY A 138 3.74 -9.72 -3.63
C GLY A 138 5.01 -9.86 -2.81
N ASP A 139 5.04 -9.16 -1.69
CA ASP A 139 6.18 -9.14 -0.76
C ASP A 139 5.67 -9.41 0.67
N PRO A 140 5.82 -10.64 1.21
CA PRO A 140 5.37 -10.95 2.57
C PRO A 140 6.06 -10.15 3.66
N GLU A 141 7.17 -9.48 3.34
CA GLU A 141 7.90 -8.62 4.29
C GLU A 141 7.68 -7.13 3.97
N TYR A 142 6.65 -6.81 3.19
CA TYR A 142 6.35 -5.44 2.78
C TYR A 142 6.23 -4.48 3.97
N VAL A 143 5.60 -4.93 5.05
CA VAL A 143 5.42 -4.11 6.26
C VAL A 143 6.77 -3.66 6.81
N ASP A 144 7.70 -4.58 6.99
CA ASP A 144 9.02 -4.26 7.53
C ASP A 144 9.81 -3.39 6.54
N HIS A 145 9.67 -3.66 5.24
CA HIS A 145 10.34 -2.88 4.20
C HIS A 145 9.84 -1.43 4.17
N VAL A 146 8.54 -1.20 4.36
CA VAL A 146 8.00 0.16 4.44
C VAL A 146 8.40 0.84 5.74
N LEU A 147 8.19 0.15 6.87
CA LEU A 147 8.37 0.76 8.19
C LEU A 147 9.81 1.14 8.50
N ARG A 148 10.79 0.54 7.84
CA ARG A 148 12.19 0.97 7.99
C ARG A 148 12.41 2.41 7.51
N TYR A 149 11.53 2.93 6.66
CA TYR A 149 11.58 4.32 6.18
C TYR A 149 10.67 5.26 6.96
N TYR A 150 9.82 4.70 7.82
CA TYR A 150 8.83 5.49 8.55
C TYR A 150 9.40 6.01 9.85
N ILE A 151 9.36 7.34 10.02
CA ILE A 151 9.75 8.01 11.27
C ILE A 151 8.50 8.65 11.82
N ALA A 152 8.03 8.14 12.97
CA ALA A 152 6.87 8.71 13.66
C ALA A 152 7.19 10.12 14.15
N SER A 153 6.30 11.07 13.87
CA SER A 153 6.44 12.46 14.31
C SER A 153 5.69 12.71 15.61
#